data_1297a765f360124fb4470f09e19c3165
#
_entry.id   1297a765f360124fb4470f09e19c3165
#
_cell.length_a   1.000
_cell.length_b   1.000
_cell.length_c   1.000
_cell.angle_alpha   90.00
_cell.angle_beta   90.00
_cell.angle_gamma   90.00
#
_symmetry.space_group_name_H-M   'P 1'
#
loop_
_entity.id
_entity.type
_entity.pdbx_description
1 polymer ?
#
loop_
_entity_poly.entity_id
_entity_poly.type
_entity_poly.pdbx_seq_one_letter_code
_entity_poly.pdbx_strand_id
1 'polypeptide(L)'
;MAIEGPFWRAIAVFRAASLLYAAVLMAQHGGYEQPVLGWLVIGVMALWTAGATFAYSAEALRRWPLLALDLLVTMACLLASPYVEGAQQGAAGTMPVPATWVAGPVLAWAVHGGRRAGALAAAVVAAGDLWLRLRTDEVPILVNGAVLLFLSGVVVGHVAQLARRAEERMQRAAEREQRAAEMEAAQRERERLARDLHDSVLQVLALVQRRGRQIGGEAAELGRLAGEQEAALRDLVAAGPPPPRGTTDLRTLLTRYGSPYASPDGSREVTVATPATPLVLPTETAQGAAAAVGAALDNVRAHCGAGARAWVLAESADGTVTVTVRDDGPGIPPGRLEAAAAAGRMGVTRSIRGRVSELGGTVSIVSTPGQGTEVEITLPA
;
A
#
# COMPACT_ATOMS: atom_id res chain seq x y z
N MET A 1 -15.09 -10.01 11.53
CA MET A 1 -16.31 -10.12 12.36
C MET A 1 -17.33 -11.16 11.89
N ALA A 2 -17.53 -11.42 10.60
CA ALA A 2 -18.50 -12.43 10.14
C ALA A 2 -18.08 -13.89 10.42
N ILE A 3 -16.79 -14.20 10.47
CA ILE A 3 -16.27 -15.58 10.56
C ILE A 3 -16.24 -16.13 11.99
N GLU A 4 -16.19 -15.30 13.02
CA GLU A 4 -16.21 -15.78 14.41
C GLU A 4 -17.58 -16.24 14.88
N GLY A 5 -18.64 -15.69 14.35
CA GLY A 5 -20.01 -16.05 14.73
C GLY A 5 -20.35 -17.54 14.61
N PRO A 6 -19.96 -18.24 13.55
CA PRO A 6 -20.13 -19.68 13.41
C PRO A 6 -19.40 -20.49 14.49
N PHE A 7 -18.19 -20.11 14.88
CA PHE A 7 -17.43 -20.81 15.92
C PHE A 7 -18.13 -20.71 17.28
N TRP A 8 -18.61 -19.51 17.66
CA TRP A 8 -19.34 -19.32 18.91
C TRP A 8 -20.67 -20.07 18.94
N ARG A 9 -21.37 -20.16 17.81
CA ARG A 9 -22.58 -21.01 17.68
C ARG A 9 -22.25 -22.49 17.82
N ALA A 10 -21.15 -22.95 17.18
CA ALA A 10 -20.70 -24.34 17.31
C ALA A 10 -20.35 -24.67 18.77
N ILE A 11 -19.69 -23.76 19.50
CA ILE A 11 -19.41 -23.94 20.94
C ILE A 11 -20.70 -24.03 21.76
N ALA A 12 -21.70 -23.19 21.46
CA ALA A 12 -23.00 -23.24 22.15
C ALA A 12 -23.71 -24.59 21.93
N VAL A 13 -23.75 -25.07 20.67
CA VAL A 13 -24.33 -26.39 20.35
C VAL A 13 -23.53 -27.50 21.04
N PHE A 14 -22.21 -27.44 21.00
CA PHE A 14 -21.36 -28.43 21.69
C PHE A 14 -21.63 -28.47 23.20
N ARG A 15 -21.75 -27.31 23.88
CA ARG A 15 -22.06 -27.23 25.30
C ARG A 15 -23.42 -27.82 25.64
N ALA A 16 -24.44 -27.52 24.84
CA ALA A 16 -25.78 -28.07 25.04
C ALA A 16 -25.79 -29.59 24.85
N ALA A 17 -25.12 -30.10 23.79
CA ALA A 17 -24.99 -31.53 23.56
C ALA A 17 -24.21 -32.25 24.67
N SER A 18 -23.09 -31.65 25.15
CA SER A 18 -22.27 -32.20 26.23
C SER A 18 -23.02 -32.21 27.57
N LEU A 19 -23.81 -31.18 27.85
CA LEU A 19 -24.68 -31.13 29.03
C LEU A 19 -25.75 -32.21 28.99
N LEU A 20 -26.42 -32.36 27.84
CA LEU A 20 -27.40 -33.44 27.65
C LEU A 20 -26.76 -34.83 27.86
N TYR A 21 -25.57 -35.02 27.29
CA TYR A 21 -24.80 -36.27 27.47
C TYR A 21 -24.46 -36.53 28.95
N ALA A 22 -24.00 -35.52 29.69
CA ALA A 22 -23.74 -35.64 31.12
C ALA A 22 -24.99 -36.00 31.93
N ALA A 23 -26.15 -35.37 31.60
CA ALA A 23 -27.42 -35.66 32.22
C ALA A 23 -27.93 -37.08 31.95
N VAL A 24 -27.76 -37.58 30.71
CA VAL A 24 -28.07 -38.97 30.32
C VAL A 24 -27.19 -39.96 31.09
N LEU A 25 -25.88 -39.71 31.15
CA LEU A 25 -24.98 -40.56 31.91
C LEU A 25 -25.38 -40.65 33.40
N MET A 26 -25.67 -39.51 34.03
CA MET A 26 -26.13 -39.42 35.40
C MET A 26 -27.44 -40.18 35.63
N ALA A 27 -28.38 -40.16 34.67
CA ALA A 27 -29.63 -40.91 34.78
C ALA A 27 -29.47 -42.42 34.56
N GLN A 28 -28.49 -42.87 33.73
CA GLN A 28 -28.28 -44.28 33.41
C GLN A 28 -27.42 -45.04 34.42
N HIS A 29 -26.49 -44.34 35.08
CA HIS A 29 -25.57 -44.96 36.03
C HIS A 29 -26.08 -44.80 37.46
N GLY A 30 -26.62 -45.87 38.01
CA GLY A 30 -27.10 -45.91 39.39
C GLY A 30 -26.01 -46.02 40.48
N GLY A 31 -24.73 -45.77 40.13
CA GLY A 31 -23.57 -45.97 40.99
C GLY A 31 -23.04 -44.77 41.74
N TYR A 32 -23.75 -43.64 41.73
CA TYR A 32 -23.32 -42.45 42.44
C TYR A 32 -23.76 -42.48 43.91
N GLU A 33 -22.82 -42.24 44.84
CA GLU A 33 -23.11 -42.26 46.28
C GLU A 33 -24.03 -41.10 46.70
N GLN A 34 -23.92 -39.95 46.02
CA GLN A 34 -24.73 -38.78 46.27
C GLN A 34 -25.44 -38.27 45.01
N PRO A 35 -26.51 -38.92 44.53
CA PRO A 35 -27.17 -38.55 43.26
C PRO A 35 -27.78 -37.17 43.30
N VAL A 36 -28.25 -36.71 44.46
CA VAL A 36 -28.79 -35.37 44.63
C VAL A 36 -27.75 -34.29 44.35
N LEU A 37 -26.53 -34.46 44.85
CA LEU A 37 -25.41 -33.54 44.60
C LEU A 37 -25.01 -33.55 43.10
N GLY A 38 -25.04 -34.73 42.44
CA GLY A 38 -24.82 -34.84 41.01
C GLY A 38 -25.82 -34.05 40.16
N TRP A 39 -27.10 -34.17 40.47
CA TRP A 39 -28.14 -33.38 39.81
C TRP A 39 -27.99 -31.87 40.08
N LEU A 40 -27.52 -31.47 41.26
CA LEU A 40 -27.22 -30.09 41.59
C LEU A 40 -26.07 -29.54 40.73
N VAL A 41 -25.00 -30.32 40.56
CA VAL A 41 -23.89 -29.98 39.67
C VAL A 41 -24.38 -29.83 38.22
N ILE A 42 -25.23 -30.75 37.73
CA ILE A 42 -25.84 -30.62 36.38
C ILE A 42 -26.70 -29.37 36.27
N GLY A 43 -27.43 -29.03 37.32
CA GLY A 43 -28.19 -27.78 37.37
C GLY A 43 -27.31 -26.51 37.23
N VAL A 44 -26.18 -26.50 37.96
CA VAL A 44 -25.18 -25.42 37.83
C VAL A 44 -24.61 -25.37 36.40
N MET A 45 -24.23 -26.53 35.81
CA MET A 45 -23.78 -26.63 34.44
C MET A 45 -24.82 -26.10 33.43
N ALA A 46 -26.11 -26.41 33.65
CA ALA A 46 -27.20 -25.97 32.79
C ALA A 46 -27.39 -24.43 32.86
N LEU A 47 -27.45 -23.90 34.08
CA LEU A 47 -27.55 -22.45 34.29
C LEU A 47 -26.37 -21.71 33.67
N TRP A 48 -25.15 -22.24 33.90
CA TRP A 48 -23.93 -21.66 33.34
C TRP A 48 -23.91 -21.75 31.81
N THR A 49 -24.33 -22.88 31.24
CA THR A 49 -24.39 -23.06 29.79
C THR A 49 -25.32 -22.03 29.15
N ALA A 50 -26.52 -21.80 29.74
CA ALA A 50 -27.43 -20.79 29.25
C ALA A 50 -26.84 -19.37 29.38
N GLY A 51 -26.29 -19.02 30.55
CA GLY A 51 -25.64 -17.72 30.77
C GLY A 51 -24.43 -17.46 29.85
N ALA A 52 -23.54 -18.44 29.75
CA ALA A 52 -22.36 -18.33 28.88
C ALA A 52 -22.76 -18.25 27.40
N THR A 53 -23.73 -19.02 26.94
CA THR A 53 -24.24 -18.95 25.57
C THR A 53 -24.82 -17.57 25.26
N PHE A 54 -25.61 -17.02 26.19
CA PHE A 54 -26.14 -15.67 26.05
C PHE A 54 -25.02 -14.62 26.05
N ALA A 55 -24.07 -14.71 26.99
CA ALA A 55 -22.95 -13.75 27.06
C ALA A 55 -22.05 -13.82 25.83
N TYR A 56 -21.77 -15.00 25.30
CA TYR A 56 -20.99 -15.17 24.08
C TYR A 56 -21.74 -14.79 22.81
N SER A 57 -23.06 -14.61 22.83
CA SER A 57 -23.80 -14.07 21.70
C SER A 57 -23.46 -12.61 21.44
N ALA A 58 -23.15 -11.84 22.51
CA ALA A 58 -22.77 -10.44 22.44
C ALA A 58 -21.24 -10.31 22.32
N GLU A 59 -20.75 -9.74 21.22
CA GLU A 59 -19.31 -9.57 20.93
C GLU A 59 -18.58 -8.76 22.01
N ALA A 60 -19.26 -7.74 22.58
CA ALA A 60 -18.70 -6.87 23.62
C ALA A 60 -18.37 -7.62 24.91
N LEU A 61 -19.04 -8.74 25.19
CA LEU A 61 -18.83 -9.56 26.38
C LEU A 61 -17.77 -10.67 26.22
N ARG A 62 -17.30 -10.95 24.99
CA ARG A 62 -16.26 -11.94 24.69
C ARG A 62 -14.89 -11.44 25.12
N ARG A 63 -14.70 -11.30 26.44
CA ARG A 63 -13.48 -10.77 27.03
C ARG A 63 -12.83 -11.80 27.96
N TRP A 64 -11.53 -11.64 28.22
CA TRP A 64 -10.77 -12.53 29.10
C TRP A 64 -11.40 -12.79 30.46
N PRO A 65 -12.03 -11.80 31.16
CA PRO A 65 -12.67 -12.09 32.44
C PRO A 65 -13.83 -13.09 32.36
N LEU A 66 -14.65 -13.03 31.29
CA LEU A 66 -15.73 -14.00 31.10
C LEU A 66 -15.16 -15.39 30.80
N LEU A 67 -14.12 -15.47 29.96
CA LEU A 67 -13.44 -16.72 29.64
C LEU A 67 -12.77 -17.33 30.86
N ALA A 68 -12.17 -16.51 31.71
CA ALA A 68 -11.56 -16.97 32.98
C ALA A 68 -12.63 -17.48 33.96
N LEU A 69 -13.77 -16.77 34.07
CA LEU A 69 -14.88 -17.21 34.89
C LEU A 69 -15.47 -18.53 34.39
N ASP A 70 -15.58 -18.70 33.08
CA ASP A 70 -16.02 -19.92 32.43
C ASP A 70 -15.11 -21.12 32.77
N LEU A 71 -13.79 -20.92 32.70
CA LEU A 71 -12.83 -21.93 33.11
C LEU A 71 -12.88 -22.25 34.61
N LEU A 72 -13.09 -21.22 35.45
CA LEU A 72 -13.25 -21.35 36.89
C LEU A 72 -14.49 -22.17 37.29
N VAL A 73 -15.64 -21.87 36.71
CA VAL A 73 -16.87 -22.64 36.93
C VAL A 73 -16.71 -24.07 36.50
N THR A 74 -16.07 -24.29 35.35
CA THR A 74 -15.79 -25.65 34.87
C THR A 74 -14.86 -26.41 35.81
N MET A 75 -13.83 -25.74 36.30
CA MET A 75 -12.92 -26.36 37.28
C MET A 75 -13.64 -26.67 38.59
N ALA A 76 -14.52 -25.79 39.05
CA ALA A 76 -15.31 -26.07 40.28
C ALA A 76 -16.23 -27.27 40.10
N CYS A 77 -16.93 -27.38 38.93
CA CYS A 77 -17.76 -28.56 38.62
C CYS A 77 -16.91 -29.87 38.55
N LEU A 78 -15.71 -29.79 37.96
CA LEU A 78 -14.79 -30.93 37.89
C LEU A 78 -14.32 -31.38 39.29
N LEU A 79 -13.94 -30.44 40.14
CA LEU A 79 -13.49 -30.70 41.51
C LEU A 79 -14.62 -31.15 42.44
N ALA A 80 -15.89 -30.93 42.07
CA ALA A 80 -17.04 -31.45 42.78
C ALA A 80 -17.33 -32.96 42.49
N SER A 81 -16.86 -33.48 41.35
CA SER A 81 -17.13 -34.88 40.92
C SER A 81 -16.83 -35.95 41.97
N PRO A 82 -15.68 -35.95 42.68
CA PRO A 82 -15.37 -36.96 43.69
C PRO A 82 -16.41 -37.04 44.83
N TYR A 83 -17.00 -35.90 45.20
CA TYR A 83 -18.02 -35.86 46.22
C TYR A 83 -19.35 -36.48 45.78
N VAL A 84 -19.60 -36.51 44.47
CA VAL A 84 -20.78 -37.15 43.85
C VAL A 84 -20.56 -38.68 43.76
N GLU A 85 -19.37 -39.06 43.33
CA GLU A 85 -19.00 -40.44 43.03
C GLU A 85 -18.69 -41.26 44.30
N GLY A 86 -18.21 -40.61 45.38
CA GLY A 86 -17.90 -41.21 46.65
C GLY A 86 -16.76 -42.26 46.59
N ALA A 87 -16.81 -43.27 47.48
CA ALA A 87 -15.82 -44.34 47.58
C ALA A 87 -15.82 -45.33 46.38
N GLN A 88 -16.81 -45.26 45.51
CA GLN A 88 -16.92 -46.10 44.30
C GLN A 88 -16.25 -45.50 43.06
N GLN A 89 -15.47 -44.45 43.22
CA GLN A 89 -14.71 -43.80 42.17
C GLN A 89 -13.90 -44.81 41.36
N GLY A 90 -14.14 -44.92 40.05
CA GLY A 90 -13.41 -45.83 39.13
C GLY A 90 -13.82 -47.31 39.13
N ALA A 91 -14.53 -47.83 40.15
CA ALA A 91 -14.87 -49.26 40.27
C ALA A 91 -15.94 -49.74 39.26
N ALA A 92 -16.71 -48.87 38.68
CA ALA A 92 -17.80 -49.20 37.76
C ALA A 92 -17.75 -48.48 36.38
N GLY A 93 -16.59 -47.92 36.02
CA GLY A 93 -16.48 -47.12 34.77
C GLY A 93 -17.25 -45.80 34.81
N THR A 94 -17.50 -45.26 36.00
CA THR A 94 -18.13 -43.96 36.20
C THR A 94 -17.25 -42.87 35.61
N MET A 95 -17.82 -42.01 34.78
CA MET A 95 -17.15 -40.81 34.27
C MET A 95 -17.40 -39.63 35.20
N PRO A 96 -16.43 -38.71 35.37
CA PRO A 96 -16.66 -37.44 36.08
C PRO A 96 -17.91 -36.76 35.62
N VAL A 97 -18.71 -36.17 36.53
CA VAL A 97 -20.01 -35.57 36.20
C VAL A 97 -19.94 -34.56 35.03
N PRO A 98 -18.89 -33.70 34.90
CA PRO A 98 -18.80 -32.81 33.78
C PRO A 98 -18.42 -33.49 32.45
N ALA A 99 -17.92 -34.72 32.45
CA ALA A 99 -17.58 -35.51 31.26
C ALA A 99 -16.96 -34.66 30.12
N THR A 100 -17.56 -34.71 28.94
CA THR A 100 -17.10 -33.92 27.78
C THR A 100 -17.36 -32.43 27.88
N TRP A 101 -18.22 -31.97 28.81
CA TRP A 101 -18.57 -30.56 28.96
C TRP A 101 -17.37 -29.65 29.31
N VAL A 102 -16.34 -30.18 29.93
CA VAL A 102 -15.08 -29.49 30.27
C VAL A 102 -14.34 -28.96 29.03
N ALA A 103 -14.63 -29.48 27.84
CA ALA A 103 -14.03 -28.99 26.62
C ALA A 103 -14.60 -27.62 26.14
N GLY A 104 -15.80 -27.24 26.63
CA GLY A 104 -16.44 -25.98 26.24
C GLY A 104 -15.57 -24.74 26.46
N PRO A 105 -15.06 -24.48 27.67
CA PRO A 105 -14.15 -23.35 27.91
C PRO A 105 -12.84 -23.46 27.15
N VAL A 106 -12.30 -24.65 26.97
CA VAL A 106 -11.06 -24.85 26.18
C VAL A 106 -11.27 -24.40 24.73
N LEU A 107 -12.40 -24.75 24.12
CA LEU A 107 -12.78 -24.30 22.80
C LEU A 107 -13.00 -22.79 22.74
N ALA A 108 -13.64 -22.21 23.77
CA ALA A 108 -13.87 -20.76 23.86
C ALA A 108 -12.54 -19.98 23.94
N TRP A 109 -11.60 -20.45 24.78
CA TRP A 109 -10.24 -19.89 24.84
C TRP A 109 -9.49 -20.03 23.51
N ALA A 110 -9.64 -21.19 22.86
CA ALA A 110 -9.01 -21.46 21.57
C ALA A 110 -9.52 -20.52 20.48
N VAL A 111 -10.85 -20.31 20.42
CA VAL A 111 -11.46 -19.38 19.45
C VAL A 111 -11.08 -17.94 19.74
N HIS A 112 -11.05 -17.50 21.00
CA HIS A 112 -10.73 -16.12 21.35
C HIS A 112 -9.22 -15.80 21.22
N GLY A 113 -8.33 -16.63 21.84
CA GLY A 113 -6.90 -16.37 21.95
C GLY A 113 -6.02 -17.22 21.05
N GLY A 114 -6.62 -18.08 20.22
CA GLY A 114 -5.91 -18.97 19.31
C GLY A 114 -5.24 -20.16 20.00
N ARG A 115 -4.36 -20.83 19.27
CA ARG A 115 -3.75 -22.11 19.69
C ARG A 115 -3.06 -22.09 21.06
N ARG A 116 -2.40 -20.98 21.42
CA ARG A 116 -1.70 -20.85 22.71
C ARG A 116 -2.68 -20.77 23.88
N ALA A 117 -3.75 -20.00 23.71
CA ALA A 117 -4.78 -19.87 24.74
C ALA A 117 -5.57 -21.18 24.92
N GLY A 118 -5.93 -21.84 23.81
CA GLY A 118 -6.57 -23.16 23.85
C GLY A 118 -5.69 -24.22 24.52
N ALA A 119 -4.40 -24.26 24.21
CA ALA A 119 -3.44 -25.14 24.85
C ALA A 119 -3.31 -24.87 26.35
N LEU A 120 -3.26 -23.60 26.78
CA LEU A 120 -3.20 -23.19 28.16
C LEU A 120 -4.45 -23.64 28.95
N ALA A 121 -5.64 -23.35 28.42
CA ALA A 121 -6.90 -23.76 29.03
C ALA A 121 -7.00 -25.30 29.16
N ALA A 122 -6.60 -26.03 28.12
CA ALA A 122 -6.55 -27.48 28.14
C ALA A 122 -5.57 -28.00 29.21
N ALA A 123 -4.38 -27.39 29.32
CA ALA A 123 -3.40 -27.74 30.32
C ALA A 123 -3.92 -27.50 31.75
N VAL A 124 -4.65 -26.39 31.98
CA VAL A 124 -5.25 -26.12 33.30
C VAL A 124 -6.31 -27.18 33.66
N VAL A 125 -7.21 -27.50 32.71
CA VAL A 125 -8.23 -28.55 32.94
C VAL A 125 -7.58 -29.93 33.17
N ALA A 126 -6.59 -30.29 32.34
CA ALA A 126 -5.85 -31.54 32.46
C ALA A 126 -5.09 -31.64 33.81
N ALA A 127 -4.50 -30.53 34.27
CA ALA A 127 -3.85 -30.48 35.56
C ALA A 127 -4.82 -30.71 36.74
N GLY A 128 -6.03 -30.10 36.64
CA GLY A 128 -7.10 -30.34 37.61
C GLY A 128 -7.58 -31.81 37.65
N ASP A 129 -7.81 -32.39 36.46
CA ASP A 129 -8.19 -33.81 36.34
C ASP A 129 -7.08 -34.75 36.88
N LEU A 130 -5.81 -34.50 36.53
CA LEU A 130 -4.65 -35.25 37.01
C LEU A 130 -4.53 -35.15 38.55
N TRP A 131 -4.68 -33.92 39.10
CA TRP A 131 -4.62 -33.71 40.55
C TRP A 131 -5.70 -34.50 41.29
N LEU A 132 -6.91 -34.57 40.73
CA LEU A 132 -8.01 -35.37 41.28
C LEU A 132 -7.62 -36.88 41.33
N ARG A 133 -7.14 -37.40 40.20
CA ARG A 133 -6.76 -38.83 40.07
C ARG A 133 -5.59 -39.23 40.94
N LEU A 134 -4.62 -38.37 41.15
CA LEU A 134 -3.51 -38.62 42.10
C LEU A 134 -3.96 -38.75 43.55
N ARG A 135 -5.13 -38.20 43.91
CA ARG A 135 -5.73 -38.35 45.25
C ARG A 135 -6.50 -39.66 45.45
N THR A 136 -6.88 -40.32 44.37
CA THR A 136 -7.74 -41.50 44.38
C THR A 136 -7.00 -42.81 44.08
N ASP A 137 -5.67 -42.78 44.02
CA ASP A 137 -4.80 -43.95 43.69
C ASP A 137 -5.13 -44.64 42.35
N GLU A 138 -5.87 -43.99 41.47
CA GLU A 138 -6.14 -44.49 40.14
C GLU A 138 -5.00 -44.18 39.17
N VAL A 139 -4.22 -45.22 38.82
CA VAL A 139 -3.15 -45.12 37.85
C VAL A 139 -3.66 -44.97 36.43
N PRO A 140 -3.05 -44.12 35.60
CA PRO A 140 -3.63 -43.40 34.49
C PRO A 140 -3.63 -44.16 33.16
N ILE A 141 -4.68 -44.88 32.86
CA ILE A 141 -4.97 -45.25 31.46
C ILE A 141 -5.56 -44.06 30.68
N LEU A 142 -5.79 -42.91 31.34
CA LEU A 142 -6.57 -41.77 30.83
C LEU A 142 -5.76 -40.56 30.32
N VAL A 143 -4.49 -40.74 29.95
CA VAL A 143 -3.73 -39.75 29.19
C VAL A 143 -4.47 -39.35 27.88
N ASN A 144 -5.28 -40.28 27.34
CA ASN A 144 -6.01 -40.05 26.09
C ASN A 144 -7.00 -38.86 26.15
N GLY A 145 -7.73 -38.68 27.26
CA GLY A 145 -8.67 -37.56 27.39
C GLY A 145 -7.98 -36.21 27.46
N ALA A 146 -6.91 -36.10 28.26
CA ALA A 146 -6.11 -34.85 28.36
C ALA A 146 -5.42 -34.52 27.04
N VAL A 147 -4.87 -35.52 26.33
CA VAL A 147 -4.26 -35.33 25.02
C VAL A 147 -5.29 -34.87 23.97
N LEU A 148 -6.45 -35.51 23.95
CA LEU A 148 -7.53 -35.11 23.02
C LEU A 148 -8.01 -33.69 23.31
N LEU A 149 -8.14 -33.32 24.58
CA LEU A 149 -8.52 -31.95 24.97
C LEU A 149 -7.47 -30.94 24.56
N PHE A 150 -6.19 -31.27 24.76
CA PHE A 150 -5.08 -30.40 24.31
C PHE A 150 -5.03 -30.28 22.81
N LEU A 151 -5.12 -31.38 22.07
CA LEU A 151 -5.17 -31.36 20.60
C LEU A 151 -6.35 -30.57 20.07
N SER A 152 -7.55 -30.73 20.66
CA SER A 152 -8.72 -29.99 20.26
C SER A 152 -8.53 -28.47 20.47
N GLY A 153 -7.99 -28.06 21.62
CA GLY A 153 -7.65 -26.67 21.91
C GLY A 153 -6.65 -26.07 20.90
N VAL A 154 -5.60 -26.82 20.58
CA VAL A 154 -4.58 -26.39 19.61
C VAL A 154 -5.15 -26.33 18.19
N VAL A 155 -5.84 -27.37 17.75
CA VAL A 155 -6.39 -27.47 16.39
C VAL A 155 -7.47 -26.40 16.15
N VAL A 156 -8.45 -26.30 17.05
CA VAL A 156 -9.52 -25.31 16.93
C VAL A 156 -8.94 -23.89 16.98
N GLY A 157 -7.98 -23.65 17.88
CA GLY A 157 -7.30 -22.35 17.96
C GLY A 157 -6.48 -22.03 16.71
N HIS A 158 -5.87 -23.04 16.09
CA HIS A 158 -5.15 -22.86 14.83
C HIS A 158 -6.11 -22.52 13.68
N VAL A 159 -7.21 -23.28 13.55
CA VAL A 159 -8.24 -23.04 12.53
C VAL A 159 -8.87 -21.64 12.68
N ALA A 160 -9.21 -21.25 13.92
CA ALA A 160 -9.75 -19.92 14.20
C ALA A 160 -8.76 -18.80 13.82
N GLN A 161 -7.46 -18.98 14.10
CA GLN A 161 -6.43 -18.02 13.67
C GLN A 161 -6.28 -17.97 12.15
N LEU A 162 -6.34 -19.12 11.49
CA LEU A 162 -6.25 -19.19 10.03
C LEU A 162 -7.43 -18.48 9.37
N ALA A 163 -8.64 -18.70 9.89
CA ALA A 163 -9.86 -18.05 9.42
C ALA A 163 -9.77 -16.52 9.56
N ARG A 164 -9.33 -16.00 10.71
CA ARG A 164 -9.11 -14.56 10.91
C ARG A 164 -8.11 -13.98 9.93
N ARG A 165 -6.97 -14.64 9.73
CA ARG A 165 -5.95 -14.19 8.77
C ARG A 165 -6.47 -14.20 7.33
N ALA A 166 -7.32 -15.16 6.97
CA ALA A 166 -7.94 -15.20 5.65
C ALA A 166 -8.90 -14.02 5.45
N GLU A 167 -9.72 -13.70 6.45
CA GLU A 167 -10.62 -12.52 6.42
C GLU A 167 -9.85 -11.21 6.26
N GLU A 168 -8.79 -11.01 7.06
CA GLU A 168 -7.94 -9.83 6.94
C GLU A 168 -7.29 -9.69 5.56
N ARG A 169 -6.87 -10.81 4.96
CA ARG A 169 -6.30 -10.78 3.60
C ARG A 169 -7.34 -10.42 2.56
N MET A 170 -8.55 -10.97 2.67
CA MET A 170 -9.65 -10.65 1.75
C MET A 170 -10.07 -9.18 1.86
N GLN A 171 -10.17 -8.63 3.07
CA GLN A 171 -10.48 -7.21 3.29
C GLN A 171 -9.40 -6.31 2.67
N ARG A 172 -8.12 -6.61 2.93
CA ARG A 172 -7.00 -5.84 2.34
C ARG A 172 -6.95 -5.94 0.81
N ALA A 173 -7.32 -7.10 0.25
CA ALA A 173 -7.40 -7.28 -1.20
C ALA A 173 -8.53 -6.43 -1.79
N ALA A 174 -9.73 -6.46 -1.19
CA ALA A 174 -10.86 -5.65 -1.61
C ALA A 174 -10.58 -4.14 -1.54
N GLU A 175 -9.92 -3.67 -0.47
CA GLU A 175 -9.50 -2.27 -0.36
C GLU A 175 -8.50 -1.85 -1.45
N ARG A 176 -7.58 -2.74 -1.82
CA ARG A 176 -6.60 -2.45 -2.89
C ARG A 176 -7.29 -2.39 -4.25
N GLU A 177 -8.22 -3.30 -4.51
CA GLU A 177 -8.99 -3.33 -5.75
C GLU A 177 -9.86 -2.08 -5.90
N GLN A 178 -10.51 -1.66 -4.81
CA GLN A 178 -11.29 -0.42 -4.80
C GLN A 178 -10.41 0.80 -5.10
N ARG A 179 -9.26 0.94 -4.45
CA ARG A 179 -8.32 2.06 -4.71
C ARG A 179 -7.79 2.04 -6.13
N ALA A 180 -7.49 0.86 -6.69
CA ALA A 180 -7.06 0.74 -8.07
C ALA A 180 -8.17 1.20 -9.04
N ALA A 181 -9.41 0.76 -8.82
CA ALA A 181 -10.56 1.17 -9.61
C ALA A 181 -10.84 2.69 -9.55
N GLU A 182 -10.68 3.31 -8.36
CA GLU A 182 -10.80 4.75 -8.17
C GLU A 182 -9.72 5.53 -8.96
N MET A 183 -8.46 5.04 -8.94
CA MET A 183 -7.37 5.65 -9.71
C MET A 183 -7.59 5.52 -11.22
N GLU A 184 -8.02 4.35 -11.69
CA GLU A 184 -8.36 4.15 -13.11
C GLU A 184 -9.53 5.03 -13.56
N ALA A 185 -10.57 5.19 -12.73
CA ALA A 185 -11.69 6.05 -13.02
C ALA A 185 -11.26 7.53 -13.11
N ALA A 186 -10.43 7.99 -12.17
CA ALA A 186 -9.86 9.33 -12.19
C ALA A 186 -8.96 9.56 -13.41
N GLN A 187 -8.16 8.56 -13.82
CA GLN A 187 -7.33 8.64 -15.01
C GLN A 187 -8.18 8.75 -16.29
N ARG A 188 -9.20 7.88 -16.42
CA ARG A 188 -10.13 7.92 -17.58
C ARG A 188 -10.86 9.25 -17.69
N GLU A 189 -11.29 9.81 -16.56
CA GLU A 189 -11.96 11.11 -16.55
C GLU A 189 -11.01 12.25 -16.93
N ARG A 190 -9.74 12.22 -16.47
CA ARG A 190 -8.71 13.18 -16.91
C ARG A 190 -8.45 13.11 -18.41
N GLU A 191 -8.33 11.90 -18.96
CA GLU A 191 -8.13 11.70 -20.40
C GLU A 191 -9.32 12.17 -21.23
N ARG A 192 -10.54 11.98 -20.70
CA ARG A 192 -11.76 12.50 -21.31
C ARG A 192 -11.78 14.01 -21.30
N LEU A 193 -11.56 14.64 -20.14
CA LEU A 193 -11.51 16.10 -20.00
C LEU A 193 -10.41 16.71 -20.89
N ALA A 194 -9.24 16.08 -20.96
CA ALA A 194 -8.16 16.54 -21.83
C ALA A 194 -8.58 16.54 -23.31
N ARG A 195 -9.28 15.50 -23.77
CA ARG A 195 -9.80 15.43 -25.14
C ARG A 195 -10.88 16.47 -25.39
N ASP A 196 -11.85 16.61 -24.49
CA ASP A 196 -12.94 17.57 -24.60
C ASP A 196 -12.41 19.03 -24.63
N LEU A 197 -11.37 19.32 -23.82
CA LEU A 197 -10.70 20.62 -23.82
C LEU A 197 -9.92 20.88 -25.14
N HIS A 198 -9.23 19.82 -25.62
CA HIS A 198 -8.48 19.94 -26.87
C HIS A 198 -9.40 20.21 -28.06
N ASP A 199 -10.52 19.52 -28.18
CA ASP A 199 -11.39 19.56 -29.33
C ASP A 199 -12.30 20.81 -29.34
N SER A 200 -12.69 21.34 -28.19
CA SER A 200 -13.64 22.48 -28.13
C SER A 200 -12.96 23.79 -27.77
N VAL A 201 -12.20 23.86 -26.69
CA VAL A 201 -11.68 25.14 -26.18
C VAL A 201 -10.45 25.62 -26.95
N LEU A 202 -9.48 24.71 -27.19
CA LEU A 202 -8.26 25.07 -27.89
C LEU A 202 -8.53 25.46 -29.37
N GLN A 203 -9.50 24.79 -30.03
CA GLN A 203 -9.89 25.16 -31.38
C GLN A 203 -10.50 26.56 -31.45
N VAL A 204 -11.37 26.95 -30.49
CA VAL A 204 -11.96 28.28 -30.41
C VAL A 204 -10.89 29.32 -30.14
N LEU A 205 -10.00 29.11 -29.18
CA LEU A 205 -8.91 30.03 -28.86
C LEU A 205 -7.95 30.22 -30.04
N ALA A 206 -7.57 29.16 -30.73
CA ALA A 206 -6.75 29.22 -31.95
C ALA A 206 -7.46 29.99 -33.10
N LEU A 207 -8.78 29.84 -33.24
CA LEU A 207 -9.56 30.59 -34.22
C LEU A 207 -9.58 32.08 -33.87
N VAL A 208 -9.83 32.44 -32.61
CA VAL A 208 -9.81 33.85 -32.13
C VAL A 208 -8.43 34.47 -32.33
N GLN A 209 -7.36 33.75 -32.01
CA GLN A 209 -5.98 34.21 -32.20
C GLN A 209 -5.70 34.49 -33.69
N ARG A 210 -6.07 33.57 -34.58
CA ARG A 210 -5.87 33.73 -36.04
C ARG A 210 -6.66 34.89 -36.60
N ARG A 211 -7.94 34.99 -36.23
CA ARG A 211 -8.84 36.06 -36.73
C ARG A 211 -8.43 37.43 -36.19
N GLY A 212 -8.03 37.50 -34.90
CA GLY A 212 -7.54 38.75 -34.31
C GLY A 212 -6.31 39.28 -35.02
N ARG A 213 -5.34 38.43 -35.39
CA ARG A 213 -4.17 38.83 -36.19
C ARG A 213 -4.52 39.32 -37.58
N GLN A 214 -5.57 38.79 -38.22
CA GLN A 214 -6.00 39.21 -39.56
C GLN A 214 -6.69 40.57 -39.55
N ILE A 215 -7.43 40.89 -38.49
CA ILE A 215 -8.23 42.14 -38.41
C ILE A 215 -7.36 43.34 -37.99
N GLY A 216 -6.36 43.09 -37.09
CA GLY A 216 -5.50 44.17 -36.59
C GLY A 216 -6.15 44.99 -35.46
N GLY A 217 -5.47 46.04 -34.97
CA GLY A 217 -5.99 46.96 -33.95
C GLY A 217 -6.32 46.23 -32.63
N GLU A 218 -7.43 46.58 -31.97
CA GLU A 218 -7.90 45.96 -30.72
C GLU A 218 -8.16 44.45 -30.87
N ALA A 219 -8.55 44.00 -32.06
CA ALA A 219 -8.75 42.55 -32.31
C ALA A 219 -7.43 41.75 -32.27
N ALA A 220 -6.30 42.35 -32.62
CA ALA A 220 -4.98 41.72 -32.50
C ALA A 220 -4.59 41.51 -31.04
N GLU A 221 -4.97 42.43 -30.16
CA GLU A 221 -4.72 42.28 -28.70
C GLU A 221 -5.56 41.16 -28.09
N LEU A 222 -6.85 41.08 -28.47
CA LEU A 222 -7.69 39.92 -28.07
C LEU A 222 -7.15 38.59 -28.61
N GLY A 223 -6.62 38.56 -29.82
CA GLY A 223 -5.98 37.40 -30.41
C GLY A 223 -4.72 36.99 -29.64
N ARG A 224 -3.93 37.96 -29.15
CA ARG A 224 -2.76 37.70 -28.30
C ARG A 224 -3.16 37.05 -26.96
N LEU A 225 -4.16 37.67 -26.29
CA LEU A 225 -4.69 37.15 -25.02
C LEU A 225 -5.26 35.71 -25.18
N ALA A 226 -5.96 35.44 -26.27
CA ALA A 226 -6.47 34.11 -26.59
C ALA A 226 -5.33 33.08 -26.74
N GLY A 227 -4.22 33.48 -27.39
CA GLY A 227 -3.03 32.65 -27.53
C GLY A 227 -2.33 32.35 -26.18
N GLU A 228 -2.28 33.36 -25.32
CA GLU A 228 -1.73 33.18 -23.96
C GLU A 228 -2.59 32.20 -23.12
N GLN A 229 -3.92 32.31 -23.20
CA GLN A 229 -4.83 31.38 -22.52
C GLN A 229 -4.78 29.98 -23.14
N GLU A 230 -4.63 29.85 -24.45
CA GLU A 230 -4.43 28.56 -25.12
C GLU A 230 -3.16 27.87 -24.62
N ALA A 231 -2.05 28.61 -24.55
CA ALA A 231 -0.78 28.06 -24.02
C ALA A 231 -0.90 27.63 -22.56
N ALA A 232 -1.51 28.47 -21.71
CA ALA A 232 -1.72 28.15 -20.30
C ALA A 232 -2.60 26.90 -20.08
N LEU A 233 -3.67 26.76 -20.86
CA LEU A 233 -4.55 25.58 -20.81
C LEU A 233 -3.86 24.33 -21.33
N ARG A 234 -3.04 24.45 -22.38
CA ARG A 234 -2.25 23.34 -22.91
C ARG A 234 -1.24 22.86 -21.87
N ASP A 235 -0.58 23.77 -21.16
CA ASP A 235 0.35 23.44 -20.07
C ASP A 235 -0.36 22.76 -18.88
N LEU A 236 -1.58 23.20 -18.54
CA LEU A 236 -2.40 22.59 -17.48
C LEU A 236 -2.84 21.16 -17.83
N VAL A 237 -3.19 20.91 -19.08
CA VAL A 237 -3.58 19.58 -19.57
C VAL A 237 -2.37 18.67 -19.74
N ALA A 238 -1.23 19.22 -20.17
CA ALA A 238 0.04 18.51 -20.29
C ALA A 238 0.71 18.24 -18.93
N ALA A 239 0.36 18.99 -17.89
CA ALA A 239 0.83 18.78 -16.54
C ALA A 239 0.27 17.44 -16.01
N GLY A 240 1.04 16.37 -16.19
CA GLY A 240 0.82 15.08 -15.52
C GLY A 240 0.80 15.23 -14.00
N PRO A 241 0.65 14.12 -13.24
CA PRO A 241 0.78 14.17 -11.79
C PRO A 241 2.10 14.85 -11.42
N PRO A 242 2.12 15.67 -10.34
CA PRO A 242 3.33 16.37 -9.93
C PRO A 242 4.47 15.32 -9.75
N PRO A 243 5.69 15.63 -10.23
CA PRO A 243 6.81 14.72 -10.10
C PRO A 243 7.06 14.38 -8.62
N PRO A 244 7.61 13.22 -8.30
CA PRO A 244 7.97 12.84 -6.94
C PRO A 244 8.80 13.92 -6.25
N ARG A 245 8.70 14.01 -4.91
CA ARG A 245 9.50 14.99 -4.16
C ARG A 245 10.99 14.84 -4.47
N GLY A 246 11.66 15.94 -4.77
CA GLY A 246 13.08 15.97 -5.12
C GLY A 246 13.38 15.74 -6.61
N THR A 247 12.36 15.64 -7.46
CA THR A 247 12.50 15.54 -8.91
C THR A 247 11.82 16.70 -9.63
N THR A 248 12.22 16.94 -10.87
CA THR A 248 11.68 18.02 -11.72
C THR A 248 11.56 17.52 -13.16
N ASP A 249 10.49 17.89 -13.83
CA ASP A 249 10.33 17.62 -15.26
C ASP A 249 11.15 18.64 -16.07
N LEU A 250 12.21 18.15 -16.72
CA LEU A 250 13.12 18.96 -17.54
C LEU A 250 12.40 19.71 -18.64
N ARG A 251 11.30 19.17 -19.21
CA ARG A 251 10.51 19.83 -20.26
C ARG A 251 10.04 21.21 -19.81
N THR A 252 9.56 21.34 -18.58
CA THR A 252 9.07 22.62 -18.03
C THR A 252 10.17 23.68 -17.92
N LEU A 253 11.42 23.28 -17.75
CA LEU A 253 12.56 24.17 -17.71
C LEU A 253 13.02 24.57 -19.12
N LEU A 254 12.96 23.64 -20.10
CA LEU A 254 13.39 23.88 -21.46
C LEU A 254 12.38 24.75 -22.24
N THR A 255 11.09 24.57 -22.05
CA THR A 255 10.04 25.37 -22.73
C THR A 255 10.16 26.87 -22.47
N ARG A 256 10.78 27.28 -21.35
CA ARG A 256 11.07 28.70 -21.07
C ARG A 256 11.98 29.35 -22.09
N TYR A 257 12.85 28.60 -22.77
CA TYR A 257 13.74 29.12 -23.79
C TYR A 257 13.05 29.34 -25.15
N GLY A 258 11.96 28.62 -25.42
CA GLY A 258 11.14 28.75 -26.62
C GLY A 258 10.06 29.84 -26.52
N SER A 259 9.91 30.52 -25.38
CA SER A 259 8.92 31.62 -25.23
C SER A 259 9.37 32.88 -25.96
N PRO A 260 8.45 33.59 -26.68
CA PRO A 260 8.75 34.86 -27.32
C PRO A 260 9.30 35.94 -26.37
N TYR A 261 9.06 35.78 -25.07
CA TYR A 261 9.57 36.66 -24.00
C TYR A 261 11.04 36.37 -23.57
N ALA A 262 11.65 35.28 -24.05
CA ALA A 262 13.01 34.94 -23.68
C ALA A 262 14.09 35.81 -24.36
N SER A 263 13.71 36.62 -25.38
CA SER A 263 14.61 37.57 -26.00
C SER A 263 14.09 38.98 -25.77
N PRO A 264 14.81 39.86 -25.02
CA PRO A 264 14.36 41.21 -24.74
C PRO A 264 14.12 42.12 -25.98
N ASP A 265 14.71 41.72 -27.11
CA ASP A 265 14.65 42.47 -28.39
C ASP A 265 13.82 41.78 -29.47
N GLY A 266 13.19 40.64 -29.19
CA GLY A 266 12.30 39.92 -30.13
C GLY A 266 12.98 39.39 -31.42
N SER A 267 14.29 39.47 -31.53
CA SER A 267 15.04 39.31 -32.79
C SER A 267 15.47 37.91 -33.12
N ARG A 268 15.24 36.90 -32.24
CA ARG A 268 15.77 35.53 -32.43
C ARG A 268 14.73 34.48 -32.13
N GLU A 269 14.59 33.53 -33.02
CA GLU A 269 13.68 32.40 -32.90
C GLU A 269 14.40 31.20 -32.31
N VAL A 270 14.01 30.78 -31.11
CA VAL A 270 14.44 29.53 -30.50
C VAL A 270 13.29 28.54 -30.54
N THR A 271 13.44 27.48 -31.31
CA THR A 271 12.43 26.40 -31.39
C THR A 271 12.81 25.31 -30.39
N VAL A 272 11.91 24.96 -29.49
CA VAL A 272 12.10 23.88 -28.50
C VAL A 272 11.16 22.73 -28.80
N ALA A 273 11.71 21.55 -29.00
CA ALA A 273 11.00 20.29 -29.18
C ALA A 273 11.31 19.34 -28.01
N THR A 274 10.26 18.86 -27.36
CA THR A 274 10.36 17.90 -26.24
C THR A 274 9.40 16.72 -26.47
N PRO A 275 9.68 15.53 -25.95
CA PRO A 275 8.77 14.40 -26.05
C PRO A 275 7.46 14.66 -25.30
N ALA A 276 6.38 13.93 -25.67
CA ALA A 276 5.11 13.99 -24.97
C ALA A 276 5.20 13.41 -23.55
N THR A 277 6.07 12.44 -23.33
CA THR A 277 6.31 11.82 -22.01
C THR A 277 7.15 12.74 -21.12
N PRO A 278 6.85 12.81 -19.78
CA PRO A 278 7.64 13.59 -18.84
C PRO A 278 9.10 13.15 -18.79
N LEU A 279 10.03 14.14 -18.79
CA LEU A 279 11.46 13.91 -18.56
C LEU A 279 11.77 14.20 -17.08
N VAL A 280 11.44 13.25 -16.22
CA VAL A 280 11.57 13.41 -14.75
C VAL A 280 12.99 13.06 -14.33
N LEU A 281 13.74 14.06 -13.86
CA LEU A 281 15.11 13.93 -13.36
C LEU A 281 15.21 14.46 -11.91
N PRO A 282 16.26 14.09 -11.15
CA PRO A 282 16.59 14.77 -9.91
C PRO A 282 16.64 16.29 -10.13
N THR A 283 16.13 17.08 -9.18
CA THR A 283 15.98 18.55 -9.37
C THR A 283 17.30 19.22 -9.73
N GLU A 284 18.41 18.83 -9.10
CA GLU A 284 19.76 19.35 -9.42
C GLU A 284 20.18 19.02 -10.86
N THR A 285 19.93 17.78 -11.30
CA THR A 285 20.24 17.34 -12.65
C THR A 285 19.42 18.10 -13.70
N ALA A 286 18.12 18.24 -13.48
CA ALA A 286 17.24 19.00 -14.38
C ALA A 286 17.61 20.49 -14.46
N GLN A 287 17.92 21.13 -13.33
CA GLN A 287 18.35 22.52 -13.27
C GLN A 287 19.74 22.71 -13.93
N GLY A 288 20.66 21.80 -13.67
CA GLY A 288 21.97 21.82 -14.28
C GLY A 288 21.93 21.63 -15.79
N ALA A 289 21.09 20.72 -16.28
CA ALA A 289 20.85 20.52 -17.71
C ALA A 289 20.28 21.78 -18.36
N ALA A 290 19.23 22.37 -17.78
CA ALA A 290 18.63 23.60 -18.27
C ALA A 290 19.63 24.77 -18.29
N ALA A 291 20.47 24.90 -17.26
CA ALA A 291 21.49 25.92 -17.22
C ALA A 291 22.60 25.70 -18.29
N ALA A 292 22.94 24.43 -18.61
CA ALA A 292 23.87 24.10 -19.68
C ALA A 292 23.29 24.46 -21.06
N VAL A 293 21.99 24.19 -21.29
CA VAL A 293 21.26 24.64 -22.49
C VAL A 293 21.24 26.18 -22.59
N GLY A 294 20.96 26.87 -21.48
CA GLY A 294 21.02 28.33 -21.41
C GLY A 294 22.37 28.88 -21.83
N ALA A 295 23.47 28.29 -21.32
CA ALA A 295 24.83 28.69 -21.67
C ALA A 295 25.16 28.40 -23.16
N ALA A 296 24.62 27.32 -23.76
CA ALA A 296 24.77 27.06 -25.19
C ALA A 296 24.01 28.11 -26.03
N LEU A 297 22.79 28.48 -25.64
CA LEU A 297 22.01 29.53 -26.29
C LEU A 297 22.65 30.93 -26.13
N ASP A 298 23.29 31.21 -25.00
CA ASP A 298 24.07 32.43 -24.80
C ASP A 298 25.28 32.52 -25.77
N ASN A 299 25.90 31.37 -26.09
CA ASN A 299 26.93 31.32 -27.11
C ASN A 299 26.35 31.66 -28.51
N VAL A 300 25.18 31.14 -28.86
CA VAL A 300 24.50 31.51 -30.10
C VAL A 300 24.24 33.02 -30.14
N ARG A 301 23.81 33.62 -29.04
CA ARG A 301 23.56 35.06 -28.92
C ARG A 301 24.83 35.87 -29.08
N ALA A 302 25.95 35.41 -28.52
CA ALA A 302 27.20 36.15 -28.52
C ALA A 302 27.97 36.08 -29.88
N HIS A 303 27.82 34.95 -30.59
CA HIS A 303 28.69 34.63 -31.72
C HIS A 303 27.99 34.50 -33.08
N CYS A 304 26.67 34.25 -33.10
CA CYS A 304 25.89 34.17 -34.32
C CYS A 304 25.13 35.50 -34.55
N GLY A 305 25.15 36.04 -35.71
CA GLY A 305 24.56 37.35 -36.07
C GLY A 305 23.08 37.45 -35.73
N ALA A 306 22.47 38.65 -35.93
CA ALA A 306 21.10 38.96 -35.55
C ALA A 306 19.99 38.19 -36.33
N GLY A 307 20.29 37.25 -37.17
CA GLY A 307 19.33 36.41 -37.91
C GLY A 307 19.48 34.92 -37.66
N ALA A 308 20.39 34.53 -36.78
CA ALA A 308 20.63 33.11 -36.50
C ALA A 308 19.48 32.50 -35.71
N ARG A 309 19.06 31.29 -36.09
CA ARG A 309 18.05 30.48 -35.42
C ARG A 309 18.72 29.42 -34.57
N ALA A 310 18.06 29.04 -33.49
CA ALA A 310 18.49 27.95 -32.64
C ALA A 310 17.36 26.93 -32.41
N TRP A 311 17.72 25.68 -32.32
CA TRP A 311 16.81 24.59 -32.02
C TRP A 311 17.31 23.85 -30.78
N VAL A 312 16.37 23.52 -29.89
CA VAL A 312 16.62 22.67 -28.73
C VAL A 312 15.74 21.43 -28.86
N LEU A 313 16.35 20.26 -28.93
CA LEU A 313 15.66 18.98 -28.96
C LEU A 313 16.00 18.21 -27.69
N ALA A 314 15.00 17.70 -26.98
CA ALA A 314 15.19 16.82 -25.85
C ALA A 314 14.56 15.45 -26.13
N GLU A 315 15.28 14.40 -25.84
CA GLU A 315 14.87 13.00 -26.08
C GLU A 315 15.24 12.14 -24.87
N SER A 316 14.56 11.02 -24.70
CA SER A 316 14.91 10.01 -23.68
C SER A 316 14.88 8.64 -24.32
N ALA A 317 15.99 7.91 -24.18
CA ALA A 317 16.14 6.55 -24.63
C ALA A 317 17.07 5.78 -23.67
N ASP A 318 16.74 4.52 -23.40
CA ASP A 318 17.58 3.58 -22.66
C ASP A 318 18.11 4.08 -21.31
N GLY A 319 17.27 4.81 -20.55
CA GLY A 319 17.65 5.34 -19.24
C GLY A 319 18.59 6.55 -19.31
N THR A 320 18.70 7.19 -20.48
CA THR A 320 19.44 8.43 -20.70
C THR A 320 18.55 9.53 -21.25
N VAL A 321 18.83 10.78 -20.86
CA VAL A 321 18.21 11.97 -21.45
C VAL A 321 19.28 12.71 -22.25
N THR A 322 18.99 12.92 -23.53
CA THR A 322 19.86 13.69 -24.44
C THR A 322 19.18 15.01 -24.79
N VAL A 323 19.90 16.11 -24.63
CA VAL A 323 19.46 17.46 -25.04
C VAL A 323 20.44 18.01 -26.04
N THR A 324 19.95 18.25 -27.28
CA THR A 324 20.74 18.80 -28.38
C THR A 324 20.37 20.26 -28.60
N VAL A 325 21.35 21.16 -28.61
CA VAL A 325 21.20 22.57 -28.99
C VAL A 325 21.99 22.77 -30.29
N ARG A 326 21.27 23.19 -31.35
CA ARG A 326 21.85 23.44 -32.68
C ARG A 326 21.55 24.86 -33.11
N ASP A 327 22.51 25.50 -33.79
CA ASP A 327 22.37 26.78 -34.45
C ASP A 327 22.70 26.73 -35.97
N ASP A 328 22.26 27.70 -36.73
CA ASP A 328 22.61 27.91 -38.14
C ASP A 328 23.62 29.06 -38.34
N GLY A 329 24.44 29.34 -37.31
CA GLY A 329 25.43 30.38 -37.31
C GLY A 329 26.68 30.08 -38.16
N PRO A 330 27.72 30.94 -38.06
CA PRO A 330 28.94 30.80 -38.89
C PRO A 330 29.80 29.57 -38.54
N GLY A 331 29.48 28.83 -37.47
CA GLY A 331 30.29 27.73 -36.97
C GLY A 331 31.63 28.18 -36.37
N ILE A 332 32.39 27.24 -35.87
CA ILE A 332 33.68 27.46 -35.22
C ILE A 332 34.80 26.95 -36.16
N PRO A 333 35.80 27.79 -36.53
CA PRO A 333 36.94 27.37 -37.32
C PRO A 333 37.74 26.23 -36.65
N PRO A 334 38.29 25.30 -37.44
CA PRO A 334 39.13 24.22 -36.92
C PRO A 334 40.29 24.75 -36.07
N GLY A 335 40.59 24.09 -34.97
CA GLY A 335 41.69 24.49 -34.05
C GLY A 335 41.37 25.64 -33.11
N ARG A 336 40.23 26.32 -33.28
CA ARG A 336 39.88 27.48 -32.43
C ARG A 336 39.43 27.03 -31.04
N LEU A 337 38.76 25.87 -30.90
CA LEU A 337 38.38 25.32 -29.60
C LEU A 337 39.62 24.87 -28.82
N GLU A 338 40.59 24.24 -29.47
CA GLU A 338 41.85 23.82 -28.85
C GLU A 338 42.72 25.05 -28.47
N ALA A 339 42.83 26.05 -29.38
CA ALA A 339 43.53 27.29 -29.08
C ALA A 339 42.91 28.09 -27.95
N ALA A 340 41.59 28.13 -27.87
CA ALA A 340 40.86 28.77 -26.76
C ALA A 340 41.06 27.99 -25.43
N ALA A 341 41.17 26.66 -25.50
CA ALA A 341 41.51 25.80 -24.36
C ALA A 341 42.91 26.09 -23.84
N ALA A 342 43.88 26.15 -24.71
CA ALA A 342 45.30 26.47 -24.37
C ALA A 342 45.47 27.89 -23.80
N ALA A 343 44.69 28.85 -24.29
CA ALA A 343 44.71 30.25 -23.82
C ALA A 343 43.89 30.53 -22.54
N GLY A 344 43.27 29.52 -21.95
CA GLY A 344 42.45 29.69 -20.73
C GLY A 344 41.15 30.48 -20.97
N ARG A 345 40.79 30.79 -22.21
CA ARG A 345 39.62 31.61 -22.59
C ARG A 345 38.33 30.78 -22.90
N MET A 346 38.24 29.53 -22.45
CA MET A 346 37.12 28.63 -22.65
C MET A 346 36.00 28.82 -21.57
N GLY A 347 35.60 30.04 -21.26
CA GLY A 347 34.68 30.36 -20.19
C GLY A 347 33.39 29.54 -20.25
N VAL A 348 32.70 29.52 -21.40
CA VAL A 348 31.36 28.90 -21.52
C VAL A 348 31.44 27.40 -21.82
N THR A 349 32.33 26.97 -22.78
CA THR A 349 32.48 25.55 -23.10
C THR A 349 33.02 24.73 -21.91
N ARG A 350 33.90 25.32 -21.13
CA ARG A 350 34.44 24.72 -19.90
C ARG A 350 33.36 24.67 -18.81
N SER A 351 32.52 25.71 -18.72
CA SER A 351 31.38 25.77 -17.79
C SER A 351 30.30 24.74 -18.13
N ILE A 352 29.98 24.52 -19.40
CA ILE A 352 29.01 23.49 -19.82
C ILE A 352 29.56 22.09 -19.52
N ARG A 353 30.79 21.78 -19.98
CA ARG A 353 31.42 20.46 -19.75
C ARG A 353 31.59 20.16 -18.27
N GLY A 354 32.10 21.12 -17.48
CA GLY A 354 32.28 20.96 -16.03
C GLY A 354 30.97 20.64 -15.32
N ARG A 355 29.94 21.46 -15.56
CA ARG A 355 28.63 21.26 -14.96
C ARG A 355 27.97 19.96 -15.33
N VAL A 356 28.02 19.56 -16.60
CA VAL A 356 27.43 18.30 -17.05
C VAL A 356 28.21 17.08 -16.52
N SER A 357 29.55 17.20 -16.42
CA SER A 357 30.38 16.16 -15.80
C SER A 357 30.09 15.97 -14.32
N GLU A 358 29.87 17.06 -13.56
CA GLU A 358 29.45 17.02 -12.13
C GLU A 358 28.11 16.29 -11.95
N LEU A 359 27.24 16.30 -12.99
CA LEU A 359 25.96 15.59 -13.01
C LEU A 359 26.08 14.15 -13.55
N GLY A 360 27.30 13.66 -13.79
CA GLY A 360 27.56 12.33 -14.32
C GLY A 360 27.27 12.19 -15.82
N GLY A 361 27.09 13.30 -16.54
CA GLY A 361 26.80 13.35 -17.96
C GLY A 361 28.02 13.61 -18.84
N THR A 362 27.79 13.64 -20.14
CA THR A 362 28.80 13.91 -21.20
C THR A 362 28.31 15.02 -22.13
N VAL A 363 29.29 15.76 -22.72
CA VAL A 363 28.98 16.82 -23.69
C VAL A 363 29.81 16.57 -24.94
N SER A 364 29.14 16.50 -26.09
CA SER A 364 29.73 16.50 -27.42
C SER A 364 29.47 17.87 -28.09
N ILE A 365 30.46 18.43 -28.75
CA ILE A 365 30.34 19.68 -29.52
C ILE A 365 30.89 19.41 -30.94
N VAL A 366 30.00 19.55 -31.90
CA VAL A 366 30.32 19.43 -33.32
C VAL A 366 30.08 20.76 -34.00
N SER A 367 31.06 21.31 -34.69
CA SER A 367 30.90 22.58 -35.40
C SER A 367 31.64 22.53 -36.75
N THR A 368 30.96 23.00 -37.77
CA THR A 368 31.52 23.10 -39.13
C THR A 368 31.40 24.54 -39.61
N PRO A 369 32.48 25.16 -40.14
CA PRO A 369 32.41 26.52 -40.66
C PRO A 369 31.30 26.66 -41.69
N GLY A 370 30.42 27.63 -41.50
CA GLY A 370 29.29 27.93 -42.37
C GLY A 370 28.05 27.03 -42.20
N GLN A 371 28.12 26.01 -41.28
CA GLN A 371 27.00 25.08 -41.04
C GLN A 371 26.47 25.11 -39.59
N GLY A 372 26.97 26.04 -38.77
CA GLY A 372 26.54 26.20 -37.39
C GLY A 372 27.30 25.33 -36.40
N THR A 373 26.76 25.25 -35.19
CA THR A 373 27.29 24.43 -34.08
C THR A 373 26.19 23.59 -33.50
N GLU A 374 26.53 22.36 -33.12
CA GLU A 374 25.67 21.41 -32.39
C GLU A 374 26.34 21.05 -31.06
N VAL A 375 25.60 21.21 -29.98
CA VAL A 375 26.01 20.87 -28.63
C VAL A 375 25.04 19.79 -28.12
N GLU A 376 25.56 18.60 -27.94
CA GLU A 376 24.81 17.47 -27.41
C GLU A 376 25.18 17.22 -25.93
N ILE A 377 24.19 17.16 -25.06
CA ILE A 377 24.32 16.95 -23.63
C ILE A 377 23.59 15.66 -23.30
N THR A 378 24.32 14.65 -22.81
CA THR A 378 23.75 13.35 -22.40
C THR A 378 23.87 13.20 -20.90
N LEU A 379 22.76 12.85 -20.26
CA LEU A 379 22.62 12.72 -18.79
C LEU A 379 22.01 11.37 -18.45
N PRO A 380 22.39 10.70 -17.35
CA PRO A 380 21.66 9.55 -16.83
C PRO A 380 20.28 10.01 -16.33
N ALA A 381 19.23 9.18 -16.60
CA ALA A 381 17.82 9.45 -16.21
C ALA A 381 17.48 8.85 -14.85
#